data_8d13e6a5b6102bb168a158b3106f8d96
#
_entry.id   8d13e6a5b6102bb168a158b3106f8d96
#
_cell.length_a   1.000
_cell.length_b   1.000
_cell.length_c   1.000
_cell.angle_alpha   90.00
_cell.angle_beta   90.00
_cell.angle_gamma   90.00
#
_symmetry.space_group_name_H-M   'P 1'
#
loop_
_entity.id
_entity.type
_entity.pdbx_description
1 polymer ?
#
loop_
_entity_poly.entity_id
_entity_poly.type
_entity_poly.pdbx_seq_one_letter_code
_entity_poly.pdbx_strand_id
1 'polypeptide(L)'
;LIGELLRDFPEVKDSFEYADYLAKSNKGTASELISRAIDDNVDLIGKRENYVSYIAKRPRAERHGTHGLFTDADVPINLSQVAAEVANHDGNVWTHIISLRREDAARLGYDNAYAWRNLLRSQAETIAENMKIPLTDLKWYAAFHNESHHPHVHLMVYSSEQAKPY
;
A
#
# COMPACT_ATOMS: atom_id res chain seq x y z
N LEU A 1 -10.46 -11.16 -19.11
CA LEU A 1 -9.57 -10.65 -18.05
C LEU A 1 -9.86 -11.27 -16.68
N ILE A 2 -11.11 -11.20 -16.19
CA ILE A 2 -11.46 -11.81 -14.89
C ILE A 2 -11.30 -13.34 -14.93
N GLY A 3 -11.66 -13.99 -16.02
CA GLY A 3 -11.47 -15.44 -16.20
C GLY A 3 -10.00 -15.86 -16.09
N GLU A 4 -9.10 -15.08 -16.64
CA GLU A 4 -7.67 -15.32 -16.55
C GLU A 4 -7.17 -15.12 -15.13
N LEU A 5 -7.65 -14.07 -14.45
CA LEU A 5 -7.32 -13.78 -13.05
C LEU A 5 -7.69 -14.95 -12.14
N LEU A 6 -8.90 -15.49 -12.30
CA LEU A 6 -9.40 -16.62 -11.50
C LEU A 6 -8.65 -17.90 -11.78
N ARG A 7 -8.12 -18.07 -12.98
CA ARG A 7 -7.31 -19.22 -13.35
C ARG A 7 -5.92 -19.14 -12.73
N ASP A 8 -5.32 -17.95 -12.75
CA ASP A 8 -3.97 -17.73 -12.24
C ASP A 8 -3.92 -17.62 -10.71
N PHE A 9 -5.00 -17.12 -10.10
CA PHE A 9 -5.12 -16.90 -8.65
C PHE A 9 -6.43 -17.50 -8.12
N PRO A 10 -6.57 -18.83 -8.11
CA PRO A 10 -7.85 -19.49 -7.76
C PRO A 10 -8.32 -19.20 -6.33
N GLU A 11 -7.40 -18.93 -5.40
CA GLU A 11 -7.73 -18.62 -4.01
C GLU A 11 -8.55 -17.33 -3.86
N VAL A 12 -8.55 -16.45 -4.86
CA VAL A 12 -9.35 -15.22 -4.82
C VAL A 12 -10.86 -15.50 -4.83
N LYS A 13 -11.26 -16.70 -5.25
CA LYS A 13 -12.66 -17.14 -5.22
C LYS A 13 -13.25 -17.21 -3.81
N ASP A 14 -12.41 -17.28 -2.78
CA ASP A 14 -12.82 -17.30 -1.38
C ASP A 14 -12.97 -15.90 -0.78
N SER A 15 -12.72 -14.85 -1.56
CA SER A 15 -12.76 -13.47 -1.09
C SER A 15 -14.15 -12.85 -1.13
N PHE A 16 -14.38 -11.86 -0.27
CA PHE A 16 -15.59 -11.04 -0.30
C PHE A 16 -15.72 -10.28 -1.63
N GLU A 17 -14.60 -9.87 -2.20
CA GLU A 17 -14.56 -9.14 -3.47
C GLU A 17 -15.06 -9.99 -4.63
N TYR A 18 -14.79 -11.28 -4.62
CA TYR A 18 -15.34 -12.20 -5.61
C TYR A 18 -16.85 -12.39 -5.44
N ALA A 19 -17.31 -12.52 -4.20
CA ALA A 19 -18.75 -12.60 -3.92
C ALA A 19 -19.49 -11.35 -4.39
N ASP A 20 -18.93 -10.16 -4.14
CA ASP A 20 -19.49 -8.91 -4.62
C ASP A 20 -19.55 -8.85 -6.15
N TYR A 21 -18.50 -9.30 -6.82
CA TYR A 21 -18.44 -9.34 -8.29
C TYR A 21 -19.51 -10.28 -8.87
N LEU A 22 -19.72 -11.44 -8.25
CA LEU A 22 -20.77 -12.37 -8.68
C LEU A 22 -22.17 -11.80 -8.46
N ALA A 23 -22.38 -11.07 -7.35
CA ALA A 23 -23.66 -10.48 -7.03
C ALA A 23 -23.99 -9.32 -7.96
N LYS A 24 -23.01 -8.49 -8.30
CA LYS A 24 -23.20 -7.32 -9.16
C LYS A 24 -21.92 -7.03 -9.93
N SER A 25 -21.84 -7.58 -11.14
CA SER A 25 -20.70 -7.39 -12.03
C SER A 25 -20.72 -5.98 -12.61
N ASN A 26 -19.78 -5.15 -12.19
CA ASN A 26 -19.59 -3.81 -12.74
C ASN A 26 -18.11 -3.43 -12.65
N LYS A 27 -17.76 -2.25 -13.13
CA LYS A 27 -16.38 -1.78 -13.15
C LYS A 27 -15.79 -1.64 -11.75
N GLY A 28 -16.60 -1.21 -10.78
CA GLY A 28 -16.18 -1.06 -9.39
C GLY A 28 -15.87 -2.39 -8.71
N THR A 29 -16.77 -3.37 -8.82
CA THR A 29 -16.54 -4.70 -8.23
C THR A 29 -15.43 -5.46 -8.93
N ALA A 30 -15.28 -5.31 -10.24
CA ALA A 30 -14.16 -5.88 -10.97
C ALA A 30 -12.83 -5.27 -10.52
N SER A 31 -12.77 -3.96 -10.32
CA SER A 31 -11.58 -3.26 -9.85
C SER A 31 -11.16 -3.74 -8.45
N GLU A 32 -12.11 -3.90 -7.54
CA GLU A 32 -11.82 -4.41 -6.19
C GLU A 32 -11.32 -5.85 -6.21
N LEU A 33 -11.92 -6.69 -7.07
CA LEU A 33 -11.47 -8.08 -7.22
C LEU A 33 -10.03 -8.16 -7.74
N ILE A 34 -9.70 -7.37 -8.75
CA ILE A 34 -8.34 -7.29 -9.30
C ILE A 34 -7.37 -6.80 -8.22
N SER A 35 -7.77 -5.78 -7.46
CA SER A 35 -6.96 -5.26 -6.34
C SER A 35 -6.67 -6.32 -5.31
N ARG A 36 -7.68 -7.11 -4.93
CA ARG A 36 -7.51 -8.19 -3.96
C ARG A 36 -6.52 -9.23 -4.43
N ALA A 37 -6.63 -9.65 -5.70
CA ALA A 37 -5.72 -10.64 -6.27
C ALA A 37 -4.28 -10.14 -6.29
N ILE A 38 -4.07 -8.88 -6.64
CA ILE A 38 -2.73 -8.28 -6.69
C ILE A 38 -2.18 -8.12 -5.27
N ASP A 39 -2.97 -7.66 -4.30
CA ASP A 39 -2.54 -7.46 -2.92
C ASP A 39 -2.09 -8.78 -2.28
N ASP A 40 -2.81 -9.87 -2.55
CA ASP A 40 -2.45 -11.19 -2.04
C ASP A 40 -1.20 -11.77 -2.71
N ASN A 41 -0.78 -11.21 -3.84
CA ASN A 41 0.36 -11.69 -4.64
C ASN A 41 1.34 -10.56 -4.98
N VAL A 42 1.49 -9.60 -4.07
CA VAL A 42 2.27 -8.37 -4.30
C VAL A 42 3.74 -8.64 -4.64
N ASP A 43 4.31 -9.73 -4.13
CA ASP A 43 5.67 -10.15 -4.44
C ASP A 43 5.87 -10.53 -5.92
N LEU A 44 4.78 -10.76 -6.66
CA LEU A 44 4.81 -11.05 -8.09
C LEU A 44 4.77 -9.80 -8.98
N ILE A 45 4.61 -8.61 -8.40
CA ILE A 45 4.58 -7.35 -9.17
C ILE A 45 5.92 -7.04 -9.81
N GLY A 46 7.01 -7.57 -9.26
CA GLY A 46 8.33 -7.47 -9.88
C GLY A 46 9.12 -6.24 -9.44
N LYS A 47 9.20 -5.22 -10.28
CA LYS A 47 10.11 -4.09 -10.03
C LYS A 47 9.56 -3.11 -9.00
N ARG A 48 10.46 -2.58 -8.15
CA ARG A 48 10.15 -1.61 -7.08
C ARG A 48 9.44 -0.35 -7.59
N GLU A 49 9.85 0.17 -8.72
CA GLU A 49 9.22 1.36 -9.33
C GLU A 49 7.76 1.12 -9.66
N ASN A 50 7.42 -0.08 -10.11
CA ASN A 50 6.06 -0.47 -10.42
C ASN A 50 5.21 -0.54 -9.16
N TYR A 51 5.81 -0.98 -8.04
CA TYR A 51 5.13 -1.03 -6.75
C TYR A 51 4.75 0.37 -6.27
N VAL A 52 5.66 1.35 -6.37
CA VAL A 52 5.38 2.74 -5.98
C VAL A 52 4.19 3.29 -6.77
N SER A 53 4.21 3.16 -8.09
CA SER A 53 3.11 3.60 -8.94
C SER A 53 1.81 2.86 -8.64
N TYR A 54 1.92 1.56 -8.38
CA TYR A 54 0.77 0.72 -8.04
C TYR A 54 0.06 1.22 -6.79
N ILE A 55 0.77 1.40 -5.68
CA ILE A 55 0.12 1.82 -4.43
C ILE A 55 -0.40 3.26 -4.48
N ALA A 56 0.25 4.13 -5.25
CA ALA A 56 -0.10 5.55 -5.33
C ALA A 56 -1.30 5.82 -6.24
N LYS A 57 -1.52 4.97 -7.25
CA LYS A 57 -2.49 5.24 -8.33
C LYS A 57 -3.68 4.28 -8.37
N ARG A 58 -3.80 3.36 -7.43
CA ARG A 58 -4.94 2.44 -7.39
C ARG A 58 -6.26 3.22 -7.30
N PRO A 59 -7.35 2.72 -7.93
CA PRO A 59 -8.64 3.42 -7.93
C PRO A 59 -9.19 3.72 -6.55
N ARG A 60 -8.91 2.87 -5.55
CA ARG A 60 -9.37 3.06 -4.16
C ARG A 60 -8.34 3.78 -3.28
N ALA A 61 -7.17 4.12 -3.81
CA ALA A 61 -6.22 4.94 -3.07
C ALA A 61 -6.81 6.32 -2.81
N GLU A 62 -6.84 6.72 -1.54
CA GLU A 62 -7.24 8.07 -1.18
C GLU A 62 -6.18 9.05 -1.67
N ARG A 63 -6.57 9.98 -2.54
CA ARG A 63 -5.63 10.86 -3.24
C ARG A 63 -5.42 12.17 -2.51
N HIS A 64 -4.17 12.66 -2.58
CA HIS A 64 -3.76 13.99 -2.13
C HIS A 64 -3.28 14.77 -3.37
N GLY A 65 -4.22 15.27 -4.18
CA GLY A 65 -3.92 15.79 -5.51
C GLY A 65 -4.04 14.70 -6.56
N THR A 66 -2.96 14.39 -7.29
CA THR A 66 -3.00 13.46 -8.43
C THR A 66 -2.75 12.00 -8.05
N HIS A 67 -2.28 11.73 -6.83
CA HIS A 67 -1.99 10.37 -6.36
C HIS A 67 -2.20 10.27 -4.85
N GLY A 68 -2.07 9.05 -4.31
CA GLY A 68 -2.34 8.75 -2.90
C GLY A 68 -1.10 8.57 -2.02
N LEU A 69 0.11 8.73 -2.55
CA LEU A 69 1.32 8.54 -1.77
C LEU A 69 1.48 9.66 -0.73
N PHE A 70 1.79 9.29 0.50
CA PHE A 70 2.08 10.23 1.59
C PHE A 70 3.27 9.75 2.42
N THR A 71 3.84 10.65 3.20
CA THR A 71 4.92 10.37 4.13
C THR A 71 4.80 11.28 5.36
N ASP A 72 5.88 11.36 6.16
CA ASP A 72 5.93 12.15 7.37
C ASP A 72 5.66 13.65 7.11
N ALA A 73 6.32 14.22 6.10
CA ALA A 73 6.21 15.64 5.79
C ALA A 73 4.90 15.95 5.07
N ASP A 74 4.27 17.07 5.43
CA ASP A 74 3.04 17.54 4.82
C ASP A 74 3.35 18.44 3.61
N VAL A 75 4.08 17.88 2.66
CA VAL A 75 4.46 18.55 1.42
C VAL A 75 4.08 17.69 0.22
N PRO A 76 3.81 18.29 -0.94
CA PRO A 76 3.54 17.50 -2.13
C PRO A 76 4.70 16.56 -2.46
N ILE A 77 4.39 15.32 -2.80
CA ILE A 77 5.37 14.32 -3.18
C ILE A 77 5.42 14.23 -4.70
N ASN A 78 6.63 14.33 -5.26
CA ASN A 78 6.84 14.04 -6.67
C ASN A 78 6.94 12.53 -6.85
N LEU A 79 5.88 11.92 -7.38
CA LEU A 79 5.76 10.47 -7.51
C LEU A 79 6.88 9.88 -8.39
N SER A 80 7.22 10.53 -9.50
CA SER A 80 8.28 10.06 -10.39
C SER A 80 9.64 10.05 -9.69
N GLN A 81 9.90 11.06 -8.87
CA GLN A 81 11.15 11.16 -8.11
C GLN A 81 11.24 10.06 -7.06
N VAL A 82 10.16 9.78 -6.33
CA VAL A 82 10.13 8.70 -5.34
C VAL A 82 10.29 7.35 -6.02
N ALA A 83 9.60 7.12 -7.13
CA ALA A 83 9.71 5.87 -7.88
C ALA A 83 11.17 5.63 -8.34
N ALA A 84 11.83 6.66 -8.85
CA ALA A 84 13.24 6.58 -9.27
C ALA A 84 14.17 6.33 -8.08
N GLU A 85 13.95 7.02 -6.96
CA GLU A 85 14.74 6.84 -5.73
C GLU A 85 14.64 5.40 -5.22
N VAL A 86 13.44 4.84 -5.17
CA VAL A 86 13.21 3.46 -4.73
C VAL A 86 13.81 2.46 -5.71
N ALA A 87 13.66 2.69 -7.01
CA ALA A 87 14.21 1.80 -8.05
C ALA A 87 15.72 1.74 -8.01
N ASN A 88 16.38 2.86 -7.71
CA ASN A 88 17.84 2.97 -7.71
C ASN A 88 18.47 2.73 -6.33
N HIS A 89 17.67 2.42 -5.33
CA HIS A 89 18.16 2.17 -3.98
C HIS A 89 18.91 0.85 -3.91
N ASP A 90 20.17 0.88 -3.45
CA ASP A 90 21.03 -0.31 -3.41
C ASP A 90 20.72 -1.23 -2.21
N GLY A 91 20.04 -0.72 -1.21
CA GLY A 91 19.71 -1.47 -0.01
C GLY A 91 18.34 -2.13 -0.08
N ASN A 92 17.92 -2.68 1.06
CA ASN A 92 16.62 -3.31 1.19
C ASN A 92 15.49 -2.27 1.23
N VAL A 93 14.39 -2.62 0.61
CA VAL A 93 13.12 -1.92 0.72
C VAL A 93 12.10 -2.91 1.28
N TRP A 94 11.57 -2.62 2.46
CA TRP A 94 10.56 -3.47 3.09
C TRP A 94 9.18 -2.94 2.76
N THR A 95 8.26 -3.84 2.46
CA THR A 95 6.87 -3.51 2.16
C THR A 95 5.96 -4.24 3.14
N HIS A 96 4.96 -3.52 3.64
CA HIS A 96 3.99 -4.05 4.60
C HIS A 96 2.58 -3.65 4.18
N ILE A 97 1.63 -4.53 4.44
CA ILE A 97 0.21 -4.23 4.30
C ILE A 97 -0.41 -4.29 5.69
N ILE A 98 -0.99 -3.18 6.14
CA ILE A 98 -1.66 -3.08 7.43
C ILE A 98 -3.14 -2.89 7.15
N SER A 99 -3.97 -3.86 7.54
CA SER A 99 -5.40 -3.82 7.23
C SER A 99 -6.25 -3.94 8.49
N LEU A 100 -7.43 -3.33 8.43
CA LEU A 100 -8.49 -3.49 9.43
C LEU A 100 -9.76 -3.94 8.72
N ARG A 101 -10.66 -4.57 9.46
CA ARG A 101 -12.00 -4.80 8.96
C ARG A 101 -12.72 -3.46 8.84
N ARG A 102 -13.66 -3.35 7.89
CA ARG A 102 -14.37 -2.09 7.65
C ARG A 102 -14.99 -1.51 8.92
N GLU A 103 -15.62 -2.35 9.72
CA GLU A 103 -16.28 -1.94 10.95
C GLU A 103 -15.30 -1.38 11.99
N ASP A 104 -14.15 -2.00 12.10
CA ASP A 104 -13.11 -1.57 13.04
C ASP A 104 -12.44 -0.28 12.57
N ALA A 105 -12.20 -0.13 11.28
CA ALA A 105 -11.65 1.11 10.73
C ALA A 105 -12.58 2.30 11.00
N ALA A 106 -13.87 2.13 10.76
CA ALA A 106 -14.86 3.17 11.04
C ALA A 106 -14.93 3.50 12.53
N ARG A 107 -15.01 2.47 13.38
CA ARG A 107 -15.12 2.63 14.84
C ARG A 107 -13.91 3.32 15.44
N LEU A 108 -12.71 3.02 14.95
CA LEU A 108 -11.45 3.54 15.48
C LEU A 108 -11.00 4.83 14.79
N GLY A 109 -11.68 5.24 13.72
CA GLY A 109 -11.32 6.45 12.97
C GLY A 109 -10.18 6.27 11.98
N TYR A 110 -9.87 5.03 11.57
CA TYR A 110 -8.82 4.71 10.61
C TYR A 110 -9.36 4.42 9.20
N ASP A 111 -10.40 5.14 8.80
CA ASP A 111 -11.03 5.05 7.49
C ASP A 111 -10.61 6.20 6.56
N ASN A 112 -9.48 6.85 6.85
CA ASN A 112 -8.94 7.95 6.06
C ASN A 112 -7.41 8.00 6.17
N ALA A 113 -6.79 8.57 5.15
CA ALA A 113 -5.33 8.65 5.06
C ALA A 113 -4.70 9.52 6.16
N TYR A 114 -5.39 10.57 6.58
CA TYR A 114 -4.89 11.49 7.62
C TYR A 114 -4.65 10.76 8.94
N ALA A 115 -5.58 9.92 9.37
CA ALA A 115 -5.45 9.14 10.60
C ALA A 115 -4.28 8.16 10.51
N TRP A 116 -4.13 7.48 9.38
CA TRP A 116 -3.00 6.54 9.16
C TRP A 116 -1.66 7.27 9.13
N ARG A 117 -1.61 8.43 8.49
CA ARG A 117 -0.39 9.24 8.47
C ARG A 117 0.05 9.63 9.88
N ASN A 118 -0.88 10.09 10.71
CA ASN A 118 -0.59 10.45 12.08
C ASN A 118 -0.13 9.25 12.90
N LEU A 119 -0.75 8.08 12.71
CA LEU A 119 -0.32 6.86 13.37
C LEU A 119 1.11 6.48 12.98
N LEU A 120 1.41 6.45 11.69
CA LEU A 120 2.73 6.08 11.19
C LEU A 120 3.80 7.07 11.64
N ARG A 121 3.49 8.36 11.65
CA ARG A 121 4.39 9.39 12.20
C ARG A 121 4.69 9.14 13.68
N SER A 122 3.69 8.80 14.46
CA SER A 122 3.87 8.53 15.89
C SER A 122 4.67 7.26 16.16
N GLN A 123 4.69 6.32 15.19
CA GLN A 123 5.39 5.04 15.30
C GLN A 123 6.73 5.01 14.57
N ALA A 124 7.14 6.11 13.94
CA ALA A 124 8.38 6.16 13.16
C ALA A 124 9.61 5.76 13.97
N GLU A 125 9.72 6.24 15.19
CA GLU A 125 10.82 5.89 16.08
C GLU A 125 10.85 4.40 16.40
N THR A 126 9.69 3.82 16.69
CA THR A 126 9.55 2.38 16.96
C THR A 126 9.89 1.55 15.73
N ILE A 127 9.45 1.98 14.55
CA ILE A 127 9.78 1.32 13.28
C ILE A 127 11.29 1.35 13.05
N ALA A 128 11.90 2.50 13.20
CA ALA A 128 13.35 2.67 13.04
C ALA A 128 14.12 1.75 13.98
N GLU A 129 13.73 1.73 15.26
CA GLU A 129 14.37 0.91 16.28
C GLU A 129 14.28 -0.59 15.94
N ASN A 130 13.07 -1.07 15.60
CA ASN A 130 12.85 -2.48 15.26
C ASN A 130 13.57 -2.91 13.99
N MET A 131 13.71 -2.00 13.03
CA MET A 131 14.40 -2.28 11.76
C MET A 131 15.89 -1.97 11.82
N LYS A 132 16.38 -1.48 12.95
CA LYS A 132 17.79 -1.09 13.17
C LYS A 132 18.27 -0.07 12.15
N ILE A 133 17.40 0.89 11.85
CA ILE A 133 17.72 2.04 10.98
C ILE A 133 17.80 3.27 11.87
N PRO A 134 18.89 4.06 11.80
CA PRO A 134 18.91 5.35 12.50
C PRO A 134 17.70 6.20 12.11
N LEU A 135 17.04 6.83 13.07
CA LEU A 135 15.82 7.61 12.80
C LEU A 135 16.04 8.69 11.73
N THR A 136 17.23 9.30 11.73
CA THR A 136 17.61 10.31 10.74
C THR A 136 17.68 9.75 9.32
N ASP A 137 17.88 8.44 9.18
CA ASP A 137 18.01 7.77 7.87
C ASP A 137 16.71 7.07 7.46
N LEU A 138 15.72 7.01 8.34
CA LEU A 138 14.47 6.33 8.06
C LEU A 138 13.70 7.07 6.99
N LYS A 139 13.37 6.36 5.92
CA LYS A 139 12.40 6.81 4.91
C LYS A 139 11.23 5.86 4.86
N TRP A 140 10.04 6.43 4.78
CA TRP A 140 8.83 5.65 4.59
C TRP A 140 7.85 6.41 3.73
N TYR A 141 7.12 5.65 2.92
CA TYR A 141 6.01 6.15 2.11
C TYR A 141 4.86 5.17 2.24
N ALA A 142 3.66 5.69 2.18
CA ALA A 142 2.47 4.88 2.31
C ALA A 142 1.35 5.40 1.43
N ALA A 143 0.36 4.56 1.20
CA ALA A 143 -0.88 4.94 0.54
C ALA A 143 -2.02 4.19 1.20
N PHE A 144 -3.12 4.89 1.46
CA PHE A 144 -4.32 4.30 2.04
C PHE A 144 -5.27 3.88 0.93
N HIS A 145 -5.59 2.59 0.91
CA HIS A 145 -6.55 2.00 -0.02
C HIS A 145 -7.88 1.78 0.70
N ASN A 146 -8.88 2.56 0.33
CA ASN A 146 -10.20 2.53 0.98
C ASN A 146 -11.09 1.46 0.33
N GLU A 147 -10.65 0.20 0.44
CA GLU A 147 -11.39 -0.94 -0.09
C GLU A 147 -12.62 -1.24 0.79
N SER A 148 -13.69 -1.77 0.17
CA SER A 148 -14.97 -1.91 0.82
C SER A 148 -14.96 -2.78 2.08
N HIS A 149 -14.26 -3.92 2.05
CA HIS A 149 -14.23 -4.88 3.16
C HIS A 149 -13.00 -4.75 4.04
N HIS A 150 -11.87 -4.37 3.45
CA HIS A 150 -10.59 -4.31 4.12
C HIS A 150 -9.85 -3.03 3.77
N PRO A 151 -10.22 -1.89 4.39
CA PRO A 151 -9.39 -0.70 4.25
C PRO A 151 -8.00 -1.00 4.76
N HIS A 152 -6.98 -0.64 3.98
CA HIS A 152 -5.62 -1.01 4.30
C HIS A 152 -4.62 0.02 3.81
N VAL A 153 -3.44 -0.02 4.41
CA VAL A 153 -2.31 0.84 4.04
C VAL A 153 -1.20 -0.03 3.48
N HIS A 154 -0.69 0.34 2.33
CA HIS A 154 0.58 -0.16 1.84
C HIS A 154 1.69 0.75 2.37
N LEU A 155 2.61 0.18 3.12
CA LEU A 155 3.73 0.89 3.72
C LEU A 155 5.04 0.40 3.13
N MET A 156 5.88 1.33 2.72
CA MET A 156 7.22 1.09 2.20
C MET A 156 8.23 1.74 3.13
N VAL A 157 9.23 0.99 3.59
CA VAL A 157 10.24 1.47 4.54
C VAL A 157 11.64 1.12 4.02
N TYR A 158 12.55 2.08 4.09
CA TYR A 158 13.96 1.85 3.76
C TYR A 158 14.85 2.88 4.43
N SER A 159 16.16 2.64 4.40
CA SER A 159 17.15 3.59 4.89
C SER A 159 17.63 4.47 3.75
N SER A 160 17.76 5.78 3.99
CA SER A 160 18.31 6.72 3.00
C SER A 160 19.78 6.46 2.71
N GLU A 161 20.50 5.87 3.68
CA GLU A 161 21.88 5.47 3.50
C GLU A 161 21.95 4.06 2.87
N GLN A 162 23.07 3.75 2.21
CA GLN A 162 23.29 2.40 1.71
C GLN A 162 23.18 1.39 2.83
N ALA A 163 22.35 0.38 2.62
CA ALA A 163 22.08 -0.59 3.65
C ALA A 163 23.34 -1.37 4.01
N LYS A 164 23.74 -1.24 5.25
CA LYS A 164 24.54 -2.28 5.87
C LYS A 164 23.61 -3.45 6.14
N PRO A 165 24.06 -4.70 5.96
CA PRO A 165 23.24 -5.86 6.32
C PRO A 165 22.86 -5.77 7.80
N TYR A 166 21.59 -5.88 8.04
CA TYR A 166 21.06 -5.88 9.40
C TYR A 166 20.73 -7.30 9.84
#